data_550e67f2cfcdb90a9106d721ee10bc3a
#
_entry.id   550e67f2cfcdb90a9106d721ee10bc3a
#
_cell.length_a   1.000
_cell.length_b   1.000
_cell.length_c   1.000
_cell.angle_alpha   90.00
_cell.angle_beta   90.00
_cell.angle_gamma   90.00
#
_symmetry.space_group_name_H-M   'P 1'
#
loop_
_entity.id
_entity.type
_entity.pdbx_description
1 polymer ?
#
loop_
_entity_poly.entity_id
_entity_poly.type
_entity_poly.pdbx_seq_one_letter_code
_entity_poly.pdbx_strand_id
1 'polypeptide(L)'
;MMKVACIGAGPGGLFFATLLKRSRPGAEVVVFERNSPDDTFGFGVVFSDATLDAADPVLSEALEKHGRHWDDIEVRVHGARERVGGMGMAAVVRKTLLSLLQERARAEGVWMRFQHEIRDPAELDDFDLVVVWDGANSRFRTVFADDFGPTADVASAKFVWFGTSHMFDGLTFVHQDGPHGAFAAHAYPISDSLSTFIVETDADSWARAGLDTFDPSTPPGPSDEKTKAYLEDLFREQIDGHPLVGNNSRWANFATRRASSWRRGKWVLLGDAAHTAHFSVGSGTEMAMEDAVALAGALGESPHSVPEALDAYEVRRRPKVEKIQNSARPSLSWWEHFGRYVRSFDDPTQFAFHFLTRSIPRGKLAVRDAAYVDRVDGWWRERHATPPLETPFRGGTFRIPSRRVAVGDDLLTGTDGTDIPMVPFGGQPSGAGVWIDAPDREEGLPLALDQVRETAESGAPLVGVRGGTTLPRVLVAEEARLAHGLPAAVIGAYDDDTATTLLLSGRADLVGGTK
;
A
#
# COMPACT_ATOMS: atom_id res chain seq x y z
N MET A 1 -15.01 26.88 29.26
CA MET A 1 -13.73 26.14 29.11
C MET A 1 -14.07 24.90 28.28
N MET A 2 -13.43 24.68 27.16
CA MET A 2 -13.72 23.54 26.28
C MET A 2 -13.19 22.25 26.90
N LYS A 3 -14.04 21.21 26.98
CA LYS A 3 -13.67 19.86 27.41
C LYS A 3 -13.59 18.91 26.24
N VAL A 4 -12.44 18.27 26.05
CA VAL A 4 -12.18 17.37 24.93
C VAL A 4 -11.78 15.99 25.41
N ALA A 5 -12.49 14.97 24.94
CA ALA A 5 -12.13 13.57 25.14
C ALA A 5 -11.44 13.04 23.88
N CYS A 6 -10.27 12.44 24.03
CA CYS A 6 -9.59 11.67 22.98
C CYS A 6 -9.66 10.20 23.35
N ILE A 7 -10.23 9.36 22.48
CA ILE A 7 -10.35 7.91 22.70
C ILE A 7 -9.25 7.20 21.91
N GLY A 8 -8.24 6.72 22.60
CA GLY A 8 -7.04 6.08 22.09
C GLY A 8 -5.79 6.95 22.24
N ALA A 9 -4.75 6.37 22.87
CA ALA A 9 -3.42 6.96 23.06
C ALA A 9 -2.41 6.49 22.01
N GLY A 10 -2.87 6.25 20.77
CA GLY A 10 -1.98 6.04 19.64
C GLY A 10 -1.25 7.32 19.22
N PRO A 11 -0.28 7.23 18.25
CA PRO A 11 0.53 8.38 17.85
C PRO A 11 -0.31 9.61 17.47
N GLY A 12 -1.36 9.44 16.65
CA GLY A 12 -2.23 10.53 16.24
C GLY A 12 -3.02 11.16 17.39
N GLY A 13 -3.56 10.34 18.31
CA GLY A 13 -4.34 10.83 19.46
C GLY A 13 -3.51 11.65 20.43
N LEU A 14 -2.31 11.17 20.78
CA LEU A 14 -1.37 11.91 21.64
C LEU A 14 -0.87 13.18 20.98
N PHE A 15 -0.57 13.12 19.69
CA PHE A 15 -0.11 14.27 18.92
C PHE A 15 -1.19 15.34 18.82
N PHE A 16 -2.44 14.96 18.50
CA PHE A 16 -3.58 15.88 18.50
C PHE A 16 -3.79 16.54 19.87
N ALA A 17 -3.81 15.75 20.95
CA ALA A 17 -4.02 16.26 22.32
C ALA A 17 -2.95 17.29 22.68
N THR A 18 -1.70 17.04 22.30
CA THR A 18 -0.56 17.95 22.49
C THR A 18 -0.75 19.25 21.71
N LEU A 19 -1.06 19.18 20.42
CA LEU A 19 -1.27 20.35 19.55
C LEU A 19 -2.44 21.21 20.02
N LEU A 20 -3.55 20.56 20.40
CA LEU A 20 -4.72 21.26 20.91
C LEU A 20 -4.40 21.99 22.21
N LYS A 21 -3.69 21.35 23.13
CA LYS A 21 -3.33 21.95 24.42
C LYS A 21 -2.38 23.13 24.27
N ARG A 22 -1.43 23.06 23.32
CA ARG A 22 -0.56 24.19 22.97
C ARG A 22 -1.33 25.36 22.39
N SER A 23 -2.24 25.13 21.45
CA SER A 23 -3.03 26.20 20.81
C SER A 23 -4.12 26.74 21.73
N ARG A 24 -4.60 25.94 22.69
CA ARG A 24 -5.66 26.29 23.66
C ARG A 24 -5.28 25.85 25.07
N PRO A 25 -4.36 26.55 25.78
CA PRO A 25 -3.91 26.17 27.11
C PRO A 25 -5.04 26.05 28.15
N GLY A 26 -6.13 26.80 27.94
CA GLY A 26 -7.32 26.73 28.79
C GLY A 26 -8.26 25.55 28.54
N ALA A 27 -8.05 24.73 27.51
CA ALA A 27 -8.87 23.55 27.26
C ALA A 27 -8.55 22.43 28.25
N GLU A 28 -9.57 21.71 28.70
CA GLU A 28 -9.43 20.45 29.43
C GLU A 28 -9.35 19.31 28.40
N VAL A 29 -8.22 18.64 28.31
CA VAL A 29 -8.00 17.54 27.34
C VAL A 29 -7.70 16.26 28.11
N VAL A 30 -8.54 15.24 27.88
CA VAL A 30 -8.40 13.92 28.53
C VAL A 30 -8.25 12.86 27.45
N VAL A 31 -7.17 12.08 27.52
CA VAL A 31 -6.95 10.91 26.65
C VAL A 31 -7.31 9.64 27.44
N PHE A 32 -8.18 8.82 26.87
CA PHE A 32 -8.58 7.53 27.40
C PHE A 32 -7.94 6.42 26.58
N GLU A 33 -7.24 5.48 27.23
CA GLU A 33 -6.58 4.34 26.59
C GLU A 33 -6.93 3.04 27.36
N ARG A 34 -7.40 2.03 26.62
CA ARG A 34 -7.76 0.74 27.20
C ARG A 34 -6.56 -0.09 27.69
N ASN A 35 -5.41 0.08 27.05
CA ASN A 35 -4.18 -0.65 27.33
C ASN A 35 -3.34 0.08 28.39
N SER A 36 -2.26 -0.57 28.84
CA SER A 36 -1.27 0.10 29.70
C SER A 36 -0.43 1.08 28.89
N PRO A 37 0.27 2.04 29.51
CA PRO A 37 1.13 3.00 28.80
C PRO A 37 2.28 2.34 28.03
N ASP A 38 2.68 1.15 28.45
CA ASP A 38 3.79 0.39 27.86
C ASP A 38 3.36 -0.58 26.76
N ASP A 39 2.07 -0.82 26.60
CA ASP A 39 1.55 -1.75 25.60
C ASP A 39 1.59 -1.15 24.20
N THR A 40 2.15 -1.90 23.27
CA THR A 40 2.11 -1.56 21.84
C THR A 40 2.08 -2.81 20.99
N PHE A 41 1.45 -2.72 19.83
CA PHE A 41 1.43 -3.78 18.83
C PHE A 41 2.29 -3.37 17.63
N GLY A 42 2.93 -4.38 16.99
CA GLY A 42 3.90 -4.14 15.91
C GLY A 42 5.26 -3.69 16.47
N PHE A 43 6.17 -3.30 15.60
CA PHE A 43 7.58 -3.07 15.93
C PHE A 43 8.00 -1.65 15.64
N GLY A 44 8.02 -1.25 14.36
CA GLY A 44 8.49 0.05 13.91
C GLY A 44 7.44 0.91 13.26
N VAL A 45 7.74 2.20 13.18
CA VAL A 45 6.98 3.19 12.41
C VAL A 45 7.96 3.84 11.44
N VAL A 46 7.57 3.93 10.17
CA VAL A 46 8.34 4.56 9.09
C VAL A 46 7.76 5.91 8.75
N PHE A 47 8.63 6.86 8.44
CA PHE A 47 8.30 8.19 7.94
C PHE A 47 9.13 8.50 6.71
N SER A 48 8.56 9.23 5.74
CA SER A 48 9.32 9.81 4.65
C SER A 48 10.02 11.11 5.10
N ASP A 49 11.14 11.46 4.46
CA ASP A 49 11.84 12.72 4.74
C ASP A 49 10.92 13.92 4.54
N ALA A 50 10.05 13.90 3.54
CA ALA A 50 9.08 14.97 3.31
C ALA A 50 8.11 15.16 4.49
N THR A 51 7.76 14.08 5.19
CA THR A 51 6.96 14.15 6.42
C THR A 51 7.78 14.69 7.58
N LEU A 52 9.04 14.30 7.67
CA LEU A 52 9.95 14.78 8.72
C LEU A 52 10.20 16.28 8.60
N ASP A 53 10.43 16.79 7.40
CA ASP A 53 10.61 18.23 7.11
C ASP A 53 9.38 19.07 7.48
N ALA A 54 8.18 18.47 7.36
CA ALA A 54 6.91 19.11 7.70
C ALA A 54 6.46 18.84 9.15
N ALA A 55 7.16 17.97 9.88
CA ALA A 55 6.74 17.48 11.19
C ALA A 55 7.04 18.48 12.32
N ASP A 56 6.37 18.24 13.45
CA ASP A 56 6.70 18.90 14.72
C ASP A 56 8.17 18.56 15.11
N PRO A 57 8.96 19.56 15.60
CA PRO A 57 10.36 19.35 16.01
C PRO A 57 10.61 18.19 16.95
N VAL A 58 9.59 17.79 17.72
CA VAL A 58 9.67 16.63 18.63
C VAL A 58 9.78 15.30 17.89
N LEU A 59 9.05 15.15 16.76
CA LEU A 59 9.14 13.94 15.95
C LEU A 59 10.51 13.87 15.28
N SER A 60 11.00 14.98 14.73
CA SER A 60 12.33 15.06 14.13
C SER A 60 13.42 14.71 15.16
N GLU A 61 13.36 15.30 16.38
CA GLU A 61 14.28 14.99 17.48
C GLU A 61 14.23 13.51 17.90
N ALA A 62 13.03 12.91 17.96
CA ALA A 62 12.85 11.51 18.30
C ALA A 62 13.52 10.57 17.28
N LEU A 63 13.38 10.89 16.01
CA LEU A 63 13.96 10.12 14.92
C LEU A 63 15.47 10.30 14.80
N GLU A 64 15.98 11.53 14.97
CA GLU A 64 17.42 11.81 15.02
C GLU A 64 18.14 11.07 16.16
N LYS A 65 17.52 11.01 17.35
CA LYS A 65 18.14 10.37 18.52
C LYS A 65 17.98 8.86 18.59
N HIS A 66 16.86 8.34 18.12
CA HIS A 66 16.45 6.95 18.37
C HIS A 66 16.07 6.20 17.10
N GLY A 67 15.99 6.88 15.97
CA GLY A 67 15.59 6.30 14.69
C GLY A 67 16.77 5.78 13.88
N ARG A 68 16.42 5.20 12.74
CA ARG A 68 17.32 4.81 11.67
C ARG A 68 16.88 5.49 10.39
N HIS A 69 17.81 6.10 9.67
CA HIS A 69 17.58 6.72 8.36
C HIS A 69 18.28 5.92 7.28
N TRP A 70 17.67 5.87 6.08
CA TRP A 70 18.24 5.27 4.87
C TRP A 70 17.67 5.95 3.62
N ASP A 71 18.45 5.90 2.53
CA ASP A 71 18.09 6.50 1.25
C ASP A 71 17.67 5.47 0.19
N ASP A 72 17.99 4.20 0.40
CA ASP A 72 17.84 3.17 -0.60
C ASP A 72 16.69 2.21 -0.28
N ILE A 73 16.02 1.74 -1.34
CA ILE A 73 15.18 0.54 -1.32
C ILE A 73 15.95 -0.58 -2.01
N GLU A 74 16.02 -1.76 -1.39
CA GLU A 74 16.58 -2.97 -1.98
C GLU A 74 15.48 -3.97 -2.31
N VAL A 75 15.48 -4.52 -3.52
CA VAL A 75 14.62 -5.62 -3.96
C VAL A 75 15.48 -6.86 -4.16
N ARG A 76 15.18 -7.93 -3.43
CA ARG A 76 15.85 -9.24 -3.54
C ARG A 76 14.91 -10.25 -4.16
N VAL A 77 15.34 -10.87 -5.24
CA VAL A 77 14.59 -11.90 -5.97
C VAL A 77 15.55 -12.81 -6.73
N HIS A 78 15.29 -14.11 -6.77
CA HIS A 78 16.13 -15.10 -7.48
C HIS A 78 17.63 -15.02 -7.18
N GLY A 79 18.00 -14.70 -5.93
CA GLY A 79 19.40 -14.52 -5.51
C GLY A 79 20.05 -13.20 -5.93
N ALA A 80 19.38 -12.38 -6.73
CA ALA A 80 19.86 -11.06 -7.12
C ALA A 80 19.37 -9.95 -6.18
N ARG A 81 20.04 -8.80 -6.25
CA ARG A 81 19.75 -7.59 -5.47
C ARG A 81 19.72 -6.39 -6.40
N GLU A 82 18.59 -5.69 -6.43
CA GLU A 82 18.43 -4.43 -7.14
C GLU A 82 18.22 -3.30 -6.12
N ARG A 83 18.99 -2.22 -6.27
CA ARG A 83 18.91 -1.05 -5.37
C ARG A 83 18.44 0.18 -6.12
N VAL A 84 17.58 0.95 -5.46
CA VAL A 84 17.06 2.23 -5.93
C VAL A 84 17.24 3.27 -4.84
N GLY A 85 17.93 4.35 -5.16
CA GLY A 85 18.21 5.46 -4.27
C GLY A 85 17.12 6.53 -4.23
N GLY A 86 17.39 7.58 -3.47
CA GLY A 86 16.54 8.78 -3.39
C GLY A 86 15.17 8.54 -2.75
N MET A 87 15.08 7.54 -1.88
CA MET A 87 13.86 7.14 -1.20
C MET A 87 13.82 7.57 0.26
N GLY A 88 14.59 8.60 0.65
CA GLY A 88 14.82 9.05 2.01
C GLY A 88 13.70 8.74 3.00
N MET A 89 14.00 7.86 3.94
CA MET A 89 13.07 7.36 4.95
C MET A 89 13.77 7.20 6.29
N ALA A 90 13.02 7.35 7.37
CA ALA A 90 13.47 7.03 8.70
C ALA A 90 12.45 6.17 9.44
N ALA A 91 12.92 5.32 10.34
CA ALA A 91 12.05 4.54 11.20
C ALA A 91 12.52 4.59 12.66
N VAL A 92 11.56 4.40 13.55
CA VAL A 92 11.80 4.33 14.99
C VAL A 92 10.98 3.20 15.60
N VAL A 93 11.47 2.64 16.71
CA VAL A 93 10.69 1.69 17.51
C VAL A 93 9.39 2.35 17.96
N ARG A 94 8.26 1.72 17.67
CA ARG A 94 6.92 2.26 17.98
C ARG A 94 6.75 2.60 19.46
N LYS A 95 7.29 1.76 20.36
CA LYS A 95 7.25 1.99 21.80
C LYS A 95 7.98 3.29 22.18
N THR A 96 9.16 3.52 21.60
CA THR A 96 9.94 4.75 21.82
C THR A 96 9.15 5.99 21.39
N LEU A 97 8.56 5.96 20.17
CA LEU A 97 7.73 7.06 19.70
C LEU A 97 6.55 7.34 20.65
N LEU A 98 5.84 6.31 21.08
CA LEU A 98 4.71 6.46 22.00
C LEU A 98 5.14 7.05 23.34
N SER A 99 6.26 6.61 23.93
CA SER A 99 6.79 7.15 25.18
C SER A 99 7.10 8.64 25.08
N LEU A 100 7.76 9.06 23.99
CA LEU A 100 8.07 10.48 23.73
C LEU A 100 6.81 11.33 23.56
N LEU A 101 5.82 10.82 22.82
CA LEU A 101 4.54 11.52 22.67
C LEU A 101 3.76 11.61 23.98
N GLN A 102 3.80 10.57 24.83
CA GLN A 102 3.19 10.60 26.16
C GLN A 102 3.88 11.61 27.09
N GLU A 103 5.21 11.66 27.09
CA GLU A 103 5.98 12.64 27.88
C GLU A 103 5.63 14.06 27.45
N ARG A 104 5.57 14.29 26.14
CA ARG A 104 5.22 15.59 25.59
C ARG A 104 3.79 16.00 25.94
N ALA A 105 2.83 15.09 25.81
CA ALA A 105 1.44 15.33 26.16
C ALA A 105 1.30 15.70 27.67
N ARG A 106 2.02 15.00 28.56
CA ARG A 106 2.05 15.33 30.00
C ARG A 106 2.62 16.71 30.24
N ALA A 107 3.73 17.06 29.58
CA ALA A 107 4.37 18.37 29.74
C ALA A 107 3.45 19.53 29.34
N GLU A 108 2.59 19.33 28.33
CA GLU A 108 1.57 20.32 27.95
C GLU A 108 0.30 20.29 28.84
N GLY A 109 0.23 19.39 29.83
CA GLY A 109 -0.90 19.32 30.76
C GLY A 109 -2.11 18.53 30.20
N VAL A 110 -1.87 17.58 29.31
CA VAL A 110 -2.88 16.60 28.89
C VAL A 110 -3.06 15.55 29.99
N TRP A 111 -4.30 15.24 30.33
CA TRP A 111 -4.62 14.18 31.29
C TRP A 111 -4.77 12.85 30.53
N MET A 112 -4.02 11.83 30.96
CA MET A 112 -4.08 10.49 30.34
C MET A 112 -4.59 9.48 31.34
N ARG A 113 -5.63 8.73 30.95
CA ARG A 113 -6.23 7.63 31.72
C ARG A 113 -5.99 6.32 30.97
N PHE A 114 -4.94 5.62 31.33
CA PHE A 114 -4.62 4.27 30.85
C PHE A 114 -5.44 3.20 31.57
N GLN A 115 -5.55 2.02 30.97
CA GLN A 115 -6.37 0.90 31.45
C GLN A 115 -7.83 1.31 31.68
N HIS A 116 -8.30 2.28 30.87
CA HIS A 116 -9.64 2.84 30.94
C HIS A 116 -10.30 2.79 29.57
N GLU A 117 -11.07 1.75 29.33
CA GLU A 117 -11.83 1.57 28.09
C GLU A 117 -13.19 2.26 28.20
N ILE A 118 -13.43 3.26 27.37
CA ILE A 118 -14.77 3.84 27.20
C ILE A 118 -15.64 2.85 26.42
N ARG A 119 -16.73 2.43 27.04
CA ARG A 119 -17.66 1.45 26.44
C ARG A 119 -19.01 2.03 26.08
N ASP A 120 -19.48 2.99 26.87
CA ASP A 120 -20.76 3.66 26.67
C ASP A 120 -20.53 5.11 26.25
N PRO A 121 -21.13 5.57 25.12
CA PRO A 121 -21.10 6.98 24.73
C PRO A 121 -21.53 7.96 25.85
N ALA A 122 -22.43 7.55 26.75
CA ALA A 122 -22.92 8.38 27.85
C ALA A 122 -21.81 8.78 28.86
N GLU A 123 -20.72 7.99 28.95
CA GLU A 123 -19.56 8.35 29.80
C GLU A 123 -18.91 9.67 29.36
N LEU A 124 -19.19 10.12 28.14
CA LEU A 124 -18.60 11.31 27.52
C LEU A 124 -19.60 12.46 27.32
N ASP A 125 -20.78 12.41 27.97
CA ASP A 125 -21.83 13.44 27.78
C ASP A 125 -21.36 14.84 28.23
N ASP A 126 -20.51 14.93 29.23
CA ASP A 126 -19.98 16.18 29.77
C ASP A 126 -18.87 16.81 28.88
N PHE A 127 -18.43 16.17 27.80
CA PHE A 127 -17.42 16.70 26.92
C PHE A 127 -18.05 17.48 25.75
N ASP A 128 -17.41 18.58 25.35
CA ASP A 128 -17.83 19.42 24.22
C ASP A 128 -17.43 18.82 22.88
N LEU A 129 -16.34 18.04 22.85
CA LEU A 129 -15.80 17.37 21.67
C LEU A 129 -15.28 15.98 22.06
N VAL A 130 -15.59 14.98 21.26
CA VAL A 130 -15.07 13.60 21.39
C VAL A 130 -14.34 13.22 20.12
N VAL A 131 -13.04 12.97 20.24
CA VAL A 131 -12.15 12.65 19.14
C VAL A 131 -11.77 11.17 19.21
N VAL A 132 -12.14 10.41 18.19
CA VAL A 132 -12.04 8.95 18.18
C VAL A 132 -10.80 8.51 17.41
N TRP A 133 -9.82 7.96 18.14
CA TRP A 133 -8.54 7.42 17.67
C TRP A 133 -8.39 5.92 18.03
N ASP A 134 -9.47 5.19 18.22
CA ASP A 134 -9.48 3.81 18.75
C ASP A 134 -9.08 2.75 17.72
N GLY A 135 -8.50 3.18 16.58
CA GLY A 135 -7.83 2.35 15.60
C GLY A 135 -8.75 1.68 14.59
N ALA A 136 -8.18 0.81 13.76
CA ALA A 136 -8.85 0.18 12.62
C ALA A 136 -10.12 -0.60 13.00
N ASN A 137 -10.20 -1.14 14.21
CA ASN A 137 -11.36 -1.83 14.75
C ASN A 137 -12.20 -0.92 15.67
N SER A 138 -12.37 0.32 15.28
CA SER A 138 -13.07 1.35 16.06
C SER A 138 -14.44 0.89 16.55
N ARG A 139 -14.59 0.93 17.89
CA ARG A 139 -15.86 0.64 18.54
C ARG A 139 -16.91 1.70 18.18
N PHE A 140 -16.54 2.98 18.27
CA PHE A 140 -17.49 4.07 18.08
C PHE A 140 -17.89 4.26 16.62
N ARG A 141 -17.01 3.95 15.66
CA ARG A 141 -17.42 3.83 14.25
C ARG A 141 -18.52 2.78 14.09
N THR A 142 -18.44 1.66 14.81
CA THR A 142 -19.44 0.59 14.77
C THR A 142 -20.72 0.97 15.52
N VAL A 143 -20.60 1.54 16.71
CA VAL A 143 -21.76 2.00 17.52
C VAL A 143 -22.61 3.02 16.78
N PHE A 144 -21.97 3.90 16.02
CA PHE A 144 -22.65 4.95 15.23
C PHE A 144 -22.58 4.67 13.71
N ALA A 145 -22.71 3.39 13.32
CA ALA A 145 -22.58 2.98 11.92
C ALA A 145 -23.55 3.68 10.98
N ASP A 146 -24.78 3.91 11.42
CA ASP A 146 -25.82 4.60 10.62
C ASP A 146 -25.43 6.06 10.30
N ASP A 147 -24.70 6.72 11.19
CA ASP A 147 -24.26 8.10 10.98
C ASP A 147 -22.94 8.18 10.20
N PHE A 148 -21.97 7.29 10.50
CA PHE A 148 -20.66 7.31 9.86
C PHE A 148 -20.61 6.58 8.52
N GLY A 149 -21.55 5.67 8.24
CA GLY A 149 -21.63 4.89 7.01
C GLY A 149 -20.32 4.16 6.67
N PRO A 150 -19.80 3.29 7.56
CA PRO A 150 -18.52 2.64 7.35
C PRO A 150 -18.58 1.60 6.23
N THR A 151 -17.50 1.54 5.44
CA THR A 151 -17.25 0.48 4.46
C THR A 151 -15.85 -0.09 4.63
N ALA A 152 -15.63 -1.32 4.19
CA ALA A 152 -14.35 -1.97 4.21
C ALA A 152 -14.17 -2.89 3.01
N ASP A 153 -13.09 -2.69 2.26
CA ASP A 153 -12.63 -3.59 1.19
C ASP A 153 -11.50 -4.45 1.77
N VAL A 154 -11.76 -5.75 1.90
CA VAL A 154 -10.81 -6.70 2.50
C VAL A 154 -9.99 -7.35 1.40
N ALA A 155 -8.68 -7.18 1.45
CA ALA A 155 -7.74 -7.81 0.52
C ALA A 155 -7.67 -9.32 0.72
N SER A 156 -7.37 -10.06 -0.35
CA SER A 156 -7.15 -11.51 -0.31
C SER A 156 -5.77 -11.88 0.25
N ALA A 157 -4.76 -11.05 0.01
CA ALA A 157 -3.41 -11.26 0.52
C ALA A 157 -3.37 -11.32 2.04
N LYS A 158 -2.52 -12.21 2.54
CA LYS A 158 -2.27 -12.42 3.96
C LYS A 158 -1.00 -11.68 4.37
N PHE A 159 -0.99 -11.10 5.57
CA PHE A 159 0.23 -10.56 6.16
C PHE A 159 0.38 -10.94 7.61
N VAL A 160 1.62 -11.00 8.07
CA VAL A 160 1.98 -11.17 9.48
C VAL A 160 3.17 -10.27 9.82
N TRP A 161 3.19 -9.71 11.03
CA TRP A 161 4.18 -8.74 11.45
C TRP A 161 5.08 -9.32 12.53
N PHE A 162 6.37 -9.52 12.19
CA PHE A 162 7.43 -9.89 13.10
C PHE A 162 8.49 -8.79 13.19
N GLY A 163 9.41 -8.92 14.12
CA GLY A 163 10.72 -8.30 14.12
C GLY A 163 11.80 -9.36 13.90
N THR A 164 13.03 -8.92 13.73
CA THR A 164 14.23 -9.79 13.71
C THR A 164 15.45 -9.06 14.26
N SER A 165 16.36 -9.80 14.90
CA SER A 165 17.66 -9.28 15.31
C SER A 165 18.65 -9.16 14.15
N HIS A 166 18.31 -9.65 12.95
CA HIS A 166 19.08 -9.37 11.74
C HIS A 166 18.96 -7.89 11.37
N MET A 167 20.08 -7.23 11.12
CA MET A 167 20.10 -5.82 10.76
C MET A 167 20.10 -5.66 9.24
N PHE A 168 19.03 -5.07 8.71
CA PHE A 168 18.97 -4.64 7.32
C PHE A 168 19.56 -3.23 7.16
N ASP A 169 20.18 -2.93 6.02
CA ASP A 169 20.78 -1.62 5.74
C ASP A 169 19.74 -0.53 5.50
N GLY A 170 18.55 -0.93 5.01
CA GLY A 170 17.44 -0.03 4.68
C GLY A 170 16.18 -0.82 4.38
N LEU A 171 15.21 -0.20 3.70
CA LEU A 171 13.99 -0.87 3.30
C LEU A 171 14.29 -1.94 2.25
N THR A 172 14.17 -3.19 2.65
CA THR A 172 14.46 -4.36 1.82
C THR A 172 13.19 -5.17 1.58
N PHE A 173 12.88 -5.41 0.32
CA PHE A 173 11.82 -6.33 -0.11
C PHE A 173 12.45 -7.63 -0.57
N VAL A 174 12.23 -8.70 0.19
CA VAL A 174 12.75 -10.03 -0.13
C VAL A 174 11.62 -10.87 -0.70
N HIS A 175 11.77 -11.32 -1.94
CA HIS A 175 10.80 -12.19 -2.60
C HIS A 175 11.38 -13.60 -2.67
N GLN A 176 10.72 -14.54 -1.99
CA GLN A 176 11.18 -15.91 -1.85
C GLN A 176 10.12 -16.88 -2.42
N ASP A 177 10.50 -17.67 -3.42
CA ASP A 177 9.69 -18.83 -3.83
C ASP A 177 10.06 -20.01 -2.94
N GLY A 178 9.06 -20.63 -2.34
CA GLY A 178 9.20 -21.74 -1.41
C GLY A 178 8.41 -22.97 -1.87
N PRO A 179 8.50 -24.07 -1.11
CA PRO A 179 7.84 -25.34 -1.48
C PRO A 179 6.32 -25.24 -1.54
N HIS A 180 5.73 -24.26 -0.88
CA HIS A 180 4.28 -24.06 -0.82
C HIS A 180 3.80 -22.84 -1.60
N GLY A 181 4.72 -22.07 -2.22
CA GLY A 181 4.43 -20.88 -3.00
C GLY A 181 5.29 -19.70 -2.60
N ALA A 182 4.96 -18.52 -3.13
CA ALA A 182 5.76 -17.33 -2.94
C ALA A 182 5.40 -16.58 -1.64
N PHE A 183 6.43 -16.14 -0.93
CA PHE A 183 6.33 -15.28 0.24
C PHE A 183 7.24 -14.07 0.05
N ALA A 184 6.84 -12.92 0.52
CA ALA A 184 7.69 -11.74 0.48
C ALA A 184 7.82 -11.10 1.85
N ALA A 185 9.03 -10.63 2.18
CA ALA A 185 9.27 -9.89 3.42
C ALA A 185 9.55 -8.41 3.12
N HIS A 186 8.94 -7.53 3.91
CA HIS A 186 9.27 -6.11 4.01
C HIS A 186 10.11 -5.93 5.27
N ALA A 187 11.36 -5.63 5.13
CA ALA A 187 12.28 -5.51 6.26
C ALA A 187 12.98 -4.17 6.27
N TYR A 188 13.13 -3.56 7.44
CA TYR A 188 13.86 -2.31 7.63
C TYR A 188 14.33 -2.14 9.09
N PRO A 189 15.47 -1.49 9.32
CA PRO A 189 15.99 -1.28 10.67
C PRO A 189 15.14 -0.25 11.43
N ILE A 190 14.92 -0.48 12.72
CA ILE A 190 14.18 0.41 13.62
C ILE A 190 14.96 0.83 14.86
N SER A 191 16.10 0.18 15.10
CA SER A 191 17.07 0.49 16.16
C SER A 191 18.43 -0.11 15.80
N ASP A 192 19.40 -0.04 16.72
CA ASP A 192 20.73 -0.65 16.54
C ASP A 192 20.73 -2.18 16.61
N SER A 193 19.63 -2.81 17.02
CA SER A 193 19.57 -4.25 17.29
C SER A 193 18.30 -4.94 16.82
N LEU A 194 17.40 -4.20 16.17
CA LEU A 194 16.09 -4.72 15.76
C LEU A 194 15.67 -4.14 14.40
N SER A 195 15.26 -5.02 13.51
CA SER A 195 14.57 -4.68 12.27
C SER A 195 13.12 -5.16 12.35
N THR A 196 12.22 -4.44 11.68
CA THR A 196 10.88 -4.93 11.35
C THR A 196 10.99 -5.99 10.26
N PHE A 197 10.12 -7.02 10.31
CA PHE A 197 10.05 -8.09 9.32
C PHE A 197 8.58 -8.46 9.08
N ILE A 198 7.96 -7.80 8.10
CA ILE A 198 6.55 -8.05 7.72
C ILE A 198 6.54 -9.04 6.57
N VAL A 199 5.79 -10.12 6.69
CA VAL A 199 5.68 -11.10 5.61
C VAL A 199 4.29 -11.05 5.00
N GLU A 200 4.25 -11.05 3.66
CA GLU A 200 3.03 -11.16 2.86
C GLU A 200 3.05 -12.42 2.00
N THR A 201 1.87 -12.98 1.74
CA THR A 201 1.66 -14.10 0.82
C THR A 201 0.22 -14.13 0.31
N ASP A 202 -0.02 -14.82 -0.80
CA ASP A 202 -1.38 -15.10 -1.28
C ASP A 202 -2.08 -16.17 -0.39
N ALA A 203 -3.42 -16.18 -0.44
CA ALA A 203 -4.23 -17.08 0.38
C ALA A 203 -3.96 -18.57 0.12
N ASP A 204 -3.65 -18.92 -1.13
CA ASP A 204 -3.40 -20.31 -1.54
C ASP A 204 -2.03 -20.80 -1.04
N SER A 205 -1.00 -19.98 -1.15
CA SER A 205 0.34 -20.26 -0.62
C SER A 205 0.29 -20.40 0.91
N TRP A 206 -0.44 -19.52 1.60
CA TRP A 206 -0.67 -19.57 3.04
C TRP A 206 -1.34 -20.87 3.47
N ALA A 207 -2.44 -21.27 2.79
CA ALA A 207 -3.16 -22.51 3.09
C ALA A 207 -2.31 -23.75 2.78
N ARG A 208 -1.61 -23.80 1.62
CA ARG A 208 -0.72 -24.92 1.28
C ARG A 208 0.43 -25.09 2.26
N ALA A 209 0.92 -24.01 2.85
CA ALA A 209 1.93 -24.06 3.92
C ALA A 209 1.34 -24.49 5.28
N GLY A 210 0.02 -24.68 5.36
CA GLY A 210 -0.68 -25.08 6.59
C GLY A 210 -0.62 -23.99 7.67
N LEU A 211 -0.53 -22.72 7.29
CA LEU A 211 -0.42 -21.58 8.21
C LEU A 211 -1.80 -21.04 8.64
N ASP A 212 -2.88 -21.68 8.19
CA ASP A 212 -4.28 -21.36 8.47
C ASP A 212 -4.82 -22.00 9.75
N THR A 213 -3.95 -22.62 10.55
CA THR A 213 -4.36 -23.42 11.73
C THR A 213 -4.37 -22.63 13.05
N PHE A 214 -3.92 -21.38 13.06
CA PHE A 214 -3.98 -20.55 14.26
C PHE A 214 -5.43 -20.13 14.55
N ASP A 215 -5.88 -20.37 15.80
CA ASP A 215 -7.24 -20.01 16.21
C ASP A 215 -7.41 -18.47 16.31
N PRO A 216 -8.19 -17.84 15.41
CA PRO A 216 -8.41 -16.41 15.44
C PRO A 216 -9.16 -15.91 16.68
N SER A 217 -9.83 -16.79 17.42
CA SER A 217 -10.53 -16.45 18.67
C SER A 217 -9.59 -16.32 19.87
N THR A 218 -8.32 -16.75 19.74
CA THR A 218 -7.30 -16.61 20.78
C THR A 218 -7.17 -15.14 21.20
N PRO A 219 -7.27 -14.79 22.48
CA PRO A 219 -7.10 -13.41 22.95
C PRO A 219 -5.78 -12.79 22.51
N PRO A 220 -5.68 -11.44 22.36
CA PRO A 220 -4.43 -10.77 22.06
C PRO A 220 -3.30 -11.13 23.03
N GLY A 221 -2.08 -11.25 22.54
CA GLY A 221 -0.85 -11.56 23.28
C GLY A 221 -0.01 -12.64 22.62
N PRO A 222 -0.46 -13.92 22.56
CA PRO A 222 0.34 -14.98 21.92
C PRO A 222 0.57 -14.75 20.42
N SER A 223 1.78 -15.00 19.95
CA SER A 223 2.13 -15.05 18.52
C SER A 223 1.88 -16.46 17.97
N ASP A 224 1.78 -16.56 16.64
CA ASP A 224 1.68 -17.83 15.92
C ASP A 224 3.08 -18.44 15.78
N GLU A 225 3.45 -19.33 16.71
CA GLU A 225 4.78 -19.95 16.74
C GLU A 225 5.01 -20.91 15.55
N LYS A 226 3.97 -21.52 14.99
CA LYS A 226 4.08 -22.36 13.79
C LYS A 226 4.46 -21.53 12.58
N THR A 227 3.79 -20.39 12.39
CA THR A 227 4.15 -19.40 11.37
C THR A 227 5.57 -18.92 11.56
N LYS A 228 5.96 -18.55 12.78
CA LYS A 228 7.30 -18.09 13.09
C LYS A 228 8.36 -19.09 12.65
N ALA A 229 8.23 -20.36 13.07
CA ALA A 229 9.19 -21.42 12.71
C ALA A 229 9.27 -21.66 11.19
N TYR A 230 8.14 -21.66 10.50
CA TYR A 230 8.08 -21.79 9.04
C TYR A 230 8.82 -20.64 8.33
N LEU A 231 8.59 -19.41 8.75
CA LEU A 231 9.21 -18.23 8.15
C LEU A 231 10.71 -18.12 8.48
N GLU A 232 11.13 -18.51 9.67
CA GLU A 232 12.56 -18.62 10.03
C GLU A 232 13.31 -19.61 9.14
N ASP A 233 12.67 -20.72 8.78
CA ASP A 233 13.25 -21.69 7.86
C ASP A 233 13.26 -21.16 6.41
N LEU A 234 12.15 -20.62 5.94
CA LEU A 234 12.00 -20.11 4.57
C LEU A 234 12.96 -18.95 4.27
N PHE A 235 13.14 -18.02 5.22
CA PHE A 235 13.98 -16.84 5.06
C PHE A 235 15.35 -16.97 5.75
N ARG A 236 15.77 -18.17 6.11
CA ARG A 236 17.02 -18.45 6.87
C ARG A 236 18.25 -17.72 6.31
N GLU A 237 18.44 -17.77 4.99
CA GLU A 237 19.58 -17.12 4.33
C GLU A 237 19.48 -15.60 4.34
N GLN A 238 18.26 -15.05 4.22
CA GLN A 238 18.01 -13.61 4.14
C GLN A 238 18.09 -12.91 5.49
N ILE A 239 17.88 -13.64 6.57
CA ILE A 239 18.04 -13.16 7.95
C ILE A 239 19.31 -13.71 8.62
N ASP A 240 20.20 -14.36 7.85
CA ASP A 240 21.48 -14.92 8.33
C ASP A 240 21.29 -15.83 9.59
N GLY A 241 20.23 -16.62 9.61
CA GLY A 241 19.86 -17.50 10.72
C GLY A 241 19.44 -16.80 12.00
N HIS A 242 19.27 -15.48 11.99
CA HIS A 242 18.73 -14.74 13.14
C HIS A 242 17.28 -15.09 13.41
N PRO A 243 16.83 -15.13 14.68
CA PRO A 243 15.46 -15.46 15.00
C PRO A 243 14.50 -14.32 14.64
N LEU A 244 13.25 -14.68 14.36
CA LEU A 244 12.13 -13.77 14.34
C LEU A 244 11.67 -13.48 15.78
N VAL A 245 11.22 -12.26 16.00
CA VAL A 245 10.69 -11.78 17.28
C VAL A 245 9.19 -11.55 17.12
N GLY A 246 8.36 -12.23 17.91
CA GLY A 246 6.91 -12.07 17.91
C GLY A 246 6.45 -10.95 18.85
N ASN A 247 5.40 -10.25 18.45
CA ASN A 247 4.66 -9.30 19.29
C ASN A 247 3.17 -9.34 18.90
N ASN A 248 2.43 -10.31 19.44
CA ASN A 248 1.06 -10.61 19.02
C ASN A 248 0.97 -10.85 17.48
N SER A 249 2.00 -11.53 16.93
CA SER A 249 2.18 -11.74 15.49
C SER A 249 1.27 -12.85 15.02
N ARG A 250 0.29 -12.49 14.19
CA ARG A 250 -0.75 -13.36 13.64
C ARG A 250 -1.06 -12.96 12.23
N TRP A 251 -1.45 -13.93 11.40
CA TRP A 251 -1.93 -13.65 10.05
C TRP A 251 -3.22 -12.83 10.07
N ALA A 252 -3.28 -11.87 9.20
CA ALA A 252 -4.45 -11.03 8.96
C ALA A 252 -4.60 -10.70 7.47
N ASN A 253 -5.79 -10.26 7.08
CA ASN A 253 -6.03 -9.61 5.79
C ASN A 253 -6.07 -8.10 6.00
N PHE A 254 -5.50 -7.36 5.07
CA PHE A 254 -5.62 -5.92 5.11
C PHE A 254 -7.04 -5.51 4.71
N ALA A 255 -7.59 -4.51 5.40
CA ALA A 255 -8.87 -3.93 5.07
C ALA A 255 -8.71 -2.43 4.80
N THR A 256 -9.01 -2.00 3.58
CA THR A 256 -9.13 -0.57 3.25
C THR A 256 -10.47 -0.08 3.78
N ARG A 257 -10.43 0.68 4.86
CA ARG A 257 -11.62 1.20 5.54
C ARG A 257 -11.92 2.62 5.11
N ARG A 258 -13.21 2.94 5.03
CA ARG A 258 -13.72 4.29 4.73
C ARG A 258 -14.94 4.56 5.60
N ALA A 259 -15.25 5.83 5.78
CA ALA A 259 -16.50 6.28 6.37
C ALA A 259 -17.10 7.38 5.50
N SER A 260 -18.41 7.34 5.23
CA SER A 260 -19.10 8.32 4.39
C SER A 260 -19.19 9.70 5.05
N SER A 261 -19.23 9.74 6.38
CA SER A 261 -19.05 10.94 7.21
C SER A 261 -18.01 10.66 8.29
N TRP A 262 -17.20 11.65 8.62
CA TRP A 262 -16.22 11.50 9.71
C TRP A 262 -16.71 12.17 11.00
N ARG A 263 -17.85 12.83 10.97
CA ARG A 263 -18.43 13.52 12.12
C ARG A 263 -19.89 13.15 12.42
N ARG A 264 -20.26 13.24 13.69
CA ARG A 264 -21.61 13.08 14.20
C ARG A 264 -21.80 13.93 15.47
N GLY A 265 -22.50 15.08 15.36
CA GLY A 265 -22.61 16.02 16.48
C GLY A 265 -21.25 16.44 17.02
N LYS A 266 -20.98 16.11 18.29
CA LYS A 266 -19.67 16.38 18.94
C LYS A 266 -18.59 15.30 18.70
N TRP A 267 -18.91 14.23 17.98
CA TRP A 267 -18.00 13.10 17.68
C TRP A 267 -17.32 13.26 16.34
N VAL A 268 -16.03 12.92 16.28
CA VAL A 268 -15.25 12.91 15.04
C VAL A 268 -14.29 11.74 15.01
N LEU A 269 -14.21 11.05 13.85
CA LEU A 269 -13.30 9.94 13.58
C LEU A 269 -12.01 10.48 12.96
N LEU A 270 -10.85 9.95 13.38
CA LEU A 270 -9.55 10.28 12.82
C LEU A 270 -8.66 9.03 12.68
N GLY A 271 -7.65 9.11 11.81
CA GLY A 271 -6.71 8.02 11.57
C GLY A 271 -7.42 6.72 11.18
N ASP A 272 -6.92 5.59 11.67
CA ASP A 272 -7.46 4.27 11.34
C ASP A 272 -8.92 4.06 11.77
N ALA A 273 -9.43 4.88 12.69
CA ALA A 273 -10.86 4.87 13.03
C ALA A 273 -11.73 5.41 11.88
N ALA A 274 -11.22 6.34 11.08
CA ALA A 274 -11.91 6.93 9.93
C ALA A 274 -11.55 6.23 8.61
N HIS A 275 -10.25 5.95 8.40
CA HIS A 275 -9.71 5.48 7.13
C HIS A 275 -8.41 4.71 7.31
N THR A 276 -8.18 3.71 6.45
CA THR A 276 -6.91 2.98 6.37
C THR A 276 -6.40 2.94 4.94
N ALA A 277 -5.09 2.94 4.74
CA ALA A 277 -4.45 2.65 3.46
C ALA A 277 -3.39 1.56 3.65
N HIS A 278 -3.14 0.75 2.60
CA HIS A 278 -2.23 -0.39 2.70
C HIS A 278 -0.84 0.05 3.16
N PHE A 279 -0.25 -0.70 4.10
CA PHE A 279 1.02 -0.36 4.74
C PHE A 279 2.23 -0.37 3.78
N SER A 280 2.12 -1.00 2.60
CA SER A 280 3.17 -0.99 1.59
C SER A 280 3.50 0.39 1.01
N VAL A 281 2.67 1.40 1.29
CA VAL A 281 2.94 2.81 0.95
C VAL A 281 3.43 3.64 2.15
N GLY A 282 3.57 3.01 3.34
CA GLY A 282 4.20 3.61 4.52
C GLY A 282 3.42 4.75 5.19
N SER A 283 2.15 4.99 4.84
CA SER A 283 1.47 6.26 5.15
C SER A 283 0.53 6.25 6.37
N GLY A 284 0.30 5.12 7.06
CA GLY A 284 -0.73 5.03 8.10
C GLY A 284 -0.54 6.00 9.26
N THR A 285 0.64 6.03 9.85
CA THR A 285 0.95 6.95 10.97
C THR A 285 1.05 8.40 10.50
N GLU A 286 1.62 8.64 9.30
CA GLU A 286 1.67 9.97 8.69
C GLU A 286 0.27 10.55 8.50
N MET A 287 -0.65 9.81 7.91
CA MET A 287 -2.05 10.23 7.72
C MET A 287 -2.72 10.58 9.05
N ALA A 288 -2.49 9.76 10.09
CA ALA A 288 -3.04 10.04 11.42
C ALA A 288 -2.47 11.33 12.03
N MET A 289 -1.18 11.60 11.86
CA MET A 289 -0.57 12.86 12.33
C MET A 289 -1.03 14.07 11.54
N GLU A 290 -1.18 13.94 10.22
CA GLU A 290 -1.77 15.00 9.38
C GLU A 290 -3.23 15.30 9.74
N ASP A 291 -4.01 14.27 10.12
CA ASP A 291 -5.37 14.45 10.64
C ASP A 291 -5.35 15.26 11.93
N ALA A 292 -4.41 14.96 12.84
CA ALA A 292 -4.23 15.68 14.09
C ALA A 292 -3.94 17.17 13.84
N VAL A 293 -3.01 17.48 12.93
CA VAL A 293 -2.68 18.86 12.54
C VAL A 293 -3.89 19.55 11.94
N ALA A 294 -4.61 18.89 11.03
CA ALA A 294 -5.76 19.48 10.36
C ALA A 294 -6.91 19.81 11.31
N LEU A 295 -7.24 18.88 12.25
CA LEU A 295 -8.29 19.13 13.24
C LEU A 295 -7.88 20.20 14.25
N ALA A 296 -6.65 20.17 14.77
CA ALA A 296 -6.16 21.20 15.69
C ALA A 296 -6.17 22.58 15.02
N GLY A 297 -5.76 22.68 13.77
CA GLY A 297 -5.82 23.91 12.97
C GLY A 297 -7.25 24.41 12.76
N ALA A 298 -8.17 23.52 12.36
CA ALA A 298 -9.58 23.88 12.15
C ALA A 298 -10.25 24.38 13.45
N LEU A 299 -9.95 23.73 14.58
CA LEU A 299 -10.40 24.21 15.91
C LEU A 299 -9.80 25.58 16.25
N GLY A 300 -8.55 25.89 15.83
CA GLY A 300 -7.94 27.20 15.99
C GLY A 300 -8.64 28.30 15.20
N GLU A 301 -9.02 28.01 13.95
CA GLU A 301 -9.70 28.93 13.03
C GLU A 301 -11.16 29.18 13.41
N SER A 302 -11.86 28.17 13.98
CA SER A 302 -13.26 28.28 14.43
C SER A 302 -13.36 28.14 15.95
N PRO A 303 -12.87 29.13 16.72
CA PRO A 303 -12.70 28.99 18.18
C PRO A 303 -14.03 28.90 18.94
N HIS A 304 -15.14 29.27 18.33
CA HIS A 304 -16.45 29.34 18.96
C HIS A 304 -17.47 28.33 18.42
N SER A 305 -17.09 27.54 17.41
CA SER A 305 -17.99 26.59 16.75
C SER A 305 -17.28 25.25 16.48
N VAL A 306 -17.53 24.27 17.34
CA VAL A 306 -17.04 22.90 17.09
C VAL A 306 -17.60 22.33 15.78
N PRO A 307 -18.90 22.46 15.46
CA PRO A 307 -19.43 21.94 14.19
C PRO A 307 -18.70 22.47 12.96
N GLU A 308 -18.45 23.79 12.90
CA GLU A 308 -17.71 24.40 11.77
C GLU A 308 -16.27 23.89 11.67
N ALA A 309 -15.61 23.73 12.81
CA ALA A 309 -14.26 23.16 12.84
C ALA A 309 -14.24 21.72 12.31
N LEU A 310 -15.23 20.89 12.67
CA LEU A 310 -15.33 19.51 12.18
C LEU A 310 -15.63 19.45 10.69
N ASP A 311 -16.50 20.33 10.17
CA ASP A 311 -16.75 20.45 8.73
C ASP A 311 -15.47 20.85 7.98
N ALA A 312 -14.76 21.87 8.46
CA ALA A 312 -13.51 22.33 7.85
C ALA A 312 -12.43 21.24 7.86
N TYR A 313 -12.32 20.46 8.94
CA TYR A 313 -11.42 19.32 9.04
C TYR A 313 -11.73 18.29 7.94
N GLU A 314 -12.96 17.81 7.86
CA GLU A 314 -13.37 16.77 6.91
C GLU A 314 -13.17 17.22 5.46
N VAL A 315 -13.56 18.46 5.12
CA VAL A 315 -13.36 19.04 3.80
C VAL A 315 -11.88 19.10 3.40
N ARG A 316 -10.99 19.42 4.33
CA ARG A 316 -9.54 19.51 4.06
C ARG A 316 -8.85 18.16 3.91
N ARG A 317 -9.27 17.19 4.73
CA ARG A 317 -8.55 15.91 4.84
C ARG A 317 -9.07 14.84 3.88
N ARG A 318 -10.38 14.73 3.70
CA ARG A 318 -10.99 13.69 2.87
C ARG A 318 -10.36 13.57 1.47
N PRO A 319 -10.19 14.64 0.67
CA PRO A 319 -9.60 14.51 -0.66
C PRO A 319 -8.15 13.99 -0.64
N LYS A 320 -7.37 14.36 0.39
CA LYS A 320 -5.98 13.91 0.55
C LYS A 320 -5.93 12.42 0.90
N VAL A 321 -6.77 11.97 1.81
CA VAL A 321 -6.89 10.57 2.21
C VAL A 321 -7.36 9.71 1.02
N GLU A 322 -8.39 10.13 0.30
CA GLU A 322 -8.87 9.42 -0.89
C GLU A 322 -7.78 9.32 -1.96
N LYS A 323 -6.98 10.36 -2.16
CA LYS A 323 -5.83 10.33 -3.07
C LYS A 323 -4.81 9.26 -2.64
N ILE A 324 -4.49 9.17 -1.33
CA ILE A 324 -3.56 8.16 -0.81
C ILE A 324 -4.15 6.76 -0.97
N GLN A 325 -5.42 6.54 -0.60
CA GLN A 325 -6.10 5.26 -0.77
C GLN A 325 -6.13 4.81 -2.23
N ASN A 326 -6.44 5.73 -3.15
CA ASN A 326 -6.47 5.44 -4.58
C ASN A 326 -5.06 5.14 -5.14
N SER A 327 -4.03 5.85 -4.66
CA SER A 327 -2.64 5.57 -5.08
C SER A 327 -2.07 4.30 -4.44
N ALA A 328 -2.58 3.88 -3.29
CA ALA A 328 -2.20 2.62 -2.64
C ALA A 328 -2.87 1.40 -3.29
N ARG A 329 -4.00 1.55 -4.01
CA ARG A 329 -4.75 0.44 -4.60
C ARG A 329 -3.93 -0.39 -5.59
N PRO A 330 -3.18 0.18 -6.56
CA PRO A 330 -2.32 -0.62 -7.43
C PRO A 330 -1.23 -1.38 -6.68
N SER A 331 -0.71 -0.81 -5.58
CA SER A 331 0.25 -1.51 -4.73
C SER A 331 -0.39 -2.69 -4.00
N LEU A 332 -1.58 -2.52 -3.43
CA LEU A 332 -2.31 -3.60 -2.78
C LEU A 332 -2.66 -4.72 -3.77
N SER A 333 -3.19 -4.37 -4.93
CA SER A 333 -3.48 -5.34 -6.00
C SER A 333 -2.23 -6.11 -6.43
N TRP A 334 -1.06 -5.47 -6.47
CA TRP A 334 0.19 -6.14 -6.76
C TRP A 334 0.49 -7.26 -5.74
N TRP A 335 0.26 -6.99 -4.44
CA TRP A 335 0.45 -7.99 -3.38
C TRP A 335 -0.53 -9.14 -3.45
N GLU A 336 -1.73 -8.92 -3.96
CA GLU A 336 -2.72 -9.97 -4.19
C GLU A 336 -2.30 -10.95 -5.30
N HIS A 337 -1.40 -10.55 -6.21
CA HIS A 337 -0.97 -11.32 -7.38
C HIS A 337 0.53 -11.64 -7.41
N PHE A 338 1.31 -11.22 -6.40
CA PHE A 338 2.78 -11.23 -6.48
C PHE A 338 3.39 -12.63 -6.66
N GLY A 339 2.76 -13.67 -6.18
CA GLY A 339 3.20 -15.05 -6.38
C GLY A 339 3.29 -15.46 -7.86
N ARG A 340 2.44 -14.87 -8.71
CA ARG A 340 2.54 -15.00 -10.16
C ARG A 340 3.78 -14.26 -10.67
N TYR A 341 3.97 -13.02 -10.26
CA TYR A 341 5.06 -12.18 -10.75
C TYR A 341 6.43 -12.79 -10.43
N VAL A 342 6.63 -13.31 -9.22
CA VAL A 342 7.88 -13.99 -8.83
C VAL A 342 8.23 -15.15 -9.78
N ARG A 343 7.21 -15.89 -10.26
CA ARG A 343 7.43 -17.04 -11.16
C ARG A 343 7.47 -16.68 -12.64
N SER A 344 6.89 -15.54 -13.03
CA SER A 344 6.78 -15.14 -14.45
C SER A 344 7.97 -14.34 -14.95
N PHE A 345 8.76 -13.74 -14.05
CA PHE A 345 9.93 -12.96 -14.42
C PHE A 345 11.21 -13.68 -14.00
N ASP A 346 11.90 -14.25 -14.98
CA ASP A 346 13.22 -14.86 -14.77
C ASP A 346 14.32 -13.80 -14.56
N ASP A 347 14.13 -12.60 -15.10
CA ASP A 347 15.10 -11.52 -15.02
C ASP A 347 14.84 -10.62 -13.80
N PRO A 348 15.80 -10.53 -12.86
CA PRO A 348 15.65 -9.75 -11.63
C PRO A 348 15.44 -8.25 -11.89
N THR A 349 16.07 -7.69 -12.92
CA THR A 349 15.94 -6.27 -13.28
C THR A 349 14.51 -5.95 -13.72
N GLN A 350 13.92 -6.81 -14.57
CA GLN A 350 12.54 -6.64 -15.00
C GLN A 350 11.56 -6.82 -13.83
N PHE A 351 11.76 -7.83 -13.00
CA PHE A 351 10.94 -8.04 -11.80
C PHE A 351 10.99 -6.82 -10.87
N ALA A 352 12.21 -6.33 -10.55
CA ALA A 352 12.36 -5.18 -9.68
C ALA A 352 11.71 -3.92 -10.27
N PHE A 353 11.86 -3.69 -11.57
CA PHE A 353 11.19 -2.57 -12.25
C PHE A 353 9.67 -2.74 -12.26
N HIS A 354 9.15 -3.94 -12.51
CA HIS A 354 7.73 -4.25 -12.39
C HIS A 354 7.21 -3.93 -10.98
N PHE A 355 7.91 -4.37 -9.94
CA PHE A 355 7.57 -4.10 -8.55
C PHE A 355 7.59 -2.60 -8.23
N LEU A 356 8.66 -1.89 -8.55
CA LEU A 356 8.86 -0.49 -8.20
C LEU A 356 7.90 0.46 -8.95
N THR A 357 7.44 0.05 -10.15
CA THR A 357 6.51 0.84 -10.96
C THR A 357 5.04 0.43 -10.79
N ARG A 358 4.69 -0.34 -9.76
CA ARG A 358 3.30 -0.76 -9.50
C ARG A 358 2.34 0.40 -9.20
N SER A 359 2.86 1.51 -8.67
CA SER A 359 2.06 2.70 -8.32
C SER A 359 2.58 4.01 -8.93
N ILE A 360 3.76 4.00 -9.54
CA ILE A 360 4.37 5.20 -10.12
C ILE A 360 4.95 4.89 -11.51
N PRO A 361 4.89 5.82 -12.48
CA PRO A 361 5.54 5.64 -13.76
C PRO A 361 7.06 5.85 -13.66
N ARG A 362 7.77 5.40 -14.72
CA ARG A 362 9.22 5.49 -14.89
C ARG A 362 9.78 6.88 -14.62
N GLY A 363 9.14 7.93 -15.14
CA GLY A 363 9.60 9.32 -14.98
C GLY A 363 9.60 9.77 -13.52
N LYS A 364 8.64 9.36 -12.71
CA LYS A 364 8.66 9.63 -11.26
C LYS A 364 9.78 8.88 -10.55
N LEU A 365 10.09 7.67 -11.00
CA LEU A 365 11.22 6.90 -10.47
C LEU A 365 12.55 7.55 -10.86
N ALA A 366 12.67 8.08 -12.10
CA ALA A 366 13.84 8.79 -12.59
C ALA A 366 14.14 10.08 -11.80
N VAL A 367 13.11 10.77 -11.30
CA VAL A 367 13.32 11.95 -10.41
C VAL A 367 14.02 11.56 -9.12
N ARG A 368 13.81 10.34 -8.63
CA ARG A 368 14.43 9.81 -7.41
C ARG A 368 15.81 9.22 -7.69
N ASP A 369 15.90 8.37 -8.69
CA ASP A 369 17.13 7.68 -9.09
C ASP A 369 17.20 7.53 -10.63
N ALA A 370 17.75 8.54 -11.29
CA ALA A 370 17.97 8.53 -12.74
C ALA A 370 18.90 7.38 -13.17
N ALA A 371 19.93 7.10 -12.36
CA ALA A 371 20.90 6.06 -12.68
C ALA A 371 20.27 4.65 -12.68
N TYR A 372 19.33 4.37 -11.77
CA TYR A 372 18.57 3.13 -11.80
C TYR A 372 17.75 3.01 -13.09
N VAL A 373 17.02 4.07 -13.45
CA VAL A 373 16.20 4.06 -14.67
C VAL A 373 17.06 3.92 -15.93
N ASP A 374 18.23 4.55 -15.98
CA ASP A 374 19.19 4.40 -17.08
C ASP A 374 19.71 2.95 -17.19
N ARG A 375 19.92 2.25 -16.06
CA ARG A 375 20.29 0.82 -16.06
C ARG A 375 19.15 -0.04 -16.65
N VAL A 376 17.90 0.23 -16.29
CA VAL A 376 16.74 -0.50 -16.83
C VAL A 376 16.58 -0.24 -18.33
N ASP A 377 16.74 1.00 -18.77
CA ASP A 377 16.73 1.35 -20.20
C ASP A 377 17.89 0.67 -20.97
N GLY A 378 19.09 0.61 -20.33
CA GLY A 378 20.26 -0.12 -20.85
C GLY A 378 19.99 -1.62 -20.97
N TRP A 379 19.42 -2.23 -19.92
CA TRP A 379 19.00 -3.62 -19.91
C TRP A 379 18.05 -3.95 -21.07
N TRP A 380 17.09 -3.08 -21.40
CA TRP A 380 16.20 -3.27 -22.53
C TRP A 380 16.93 -3.16 -23.87
N ARG A 381 17.78 -2.12 -24.03
CA ARG A 381 18.55 -1.90 -25.28
C ARG A 381 19.51 -3.04 -25.59
N GLU A 382 20.14 -3.63 -24.58
CA GLU A 382 21.02 -4.81 -24.77
C GLU A 382 20.26 -6.00 -25.36
N ARG A 383 18.98 -6.17 -25.03
CA ARG A 383 18.13 -7.28 -25.49
C ARG A 383 17.46 -7.00 -26.83
N HIS A 384 17.13 -5.77 -27.10
CA HIS A 384 16.27 -5.39 -28.23
C HIS A 384 16.92 -4.45 -29.23
N ALA A 385 18.08 -3.90 -28.96
CA ALA A 385 18.83 -2.95 -29.77
C ALA A 385 18.13 -1.59 -30.04
N THR A 386 16.94 -1.38 -29.49
CA THR A 386 16.10 -0.18 -29.68
C THR A 386 15.44 0.24 -28.37
N PRO A 387 14.99 1.50 -28.24
CA PRO A 387 14.14 1.92 -27.13
C PRO A 387 12.81 1.14 -27.09
N PRO A 388 12.13 1.06 -25.93
CA PRO A 388 10.92 0.23 -25.79
C PRO A 388 9.82 0.50 -26.81
N LEU A 389 9.48 1.76 -27.04
CA LEU A 389 8.41 2.14 -27.98
C LEU A 389 8.77 1.85 -29.45
N GLU A 390 10.07 1.90 -29.79
CA GLU A 390 10.61 1.65 -31.13
C GLU A 390 10.98 0.18 -31.36
N THR A 391 10.84 -0.66 -30.32
CA THR A 391 11.17 -2.09 -30.44
C THR A 391 10.16 -2.80 -31.34
N PRO A 392 10.60 -3.55 -32.36
CA PRO A 392 9.68 -4.32 -33.20
C PRO A 392 8.89 -5.34 -32.37
N PHE A 393 7.59 -5.46 -32.66
CA PHE A 393 6.73 -6.51 -32.09
C PHE A 393 6.58 -7.69 -33.06
N ARG A 394 6.57 -8.89 -32.49
CA ARG A 394 6.28 -10.14 -33.17
C ARG A 394 5.30 -10.96 -32.33
N GLY A 395 4.12 -11.22 -32.86
CA GLY A 395 3.09 -12.01 -32.19
C GLY A 395 2.29 -12.80 -33.22
N GLY A 396 2.27 -14.12 -33.11
CA GLY A 396 1.68 -14.97 -34.15
C GLY A 396 2.32 -14.72 -35.51
N THR A 397 1.50 -14.37 -36.50
CA THR A 397 1.93 -14.01 -37.85
C THR A 397 2.26 -12.54 -38.03
N PHE A 398 1.96 -11.71 -37.04
CA PHE A 398 2.10 -10.26 -37.11
C PHE A 398 3.52 -9.80 -36.80
N ARG A 399 3.97 -8.81 -37.57
CA ARG A 399 5.24 -8.11 -37.37
C ARG A 399 5.02 -6.64 -37.64
N ILE A 400 5.23 -5.82 -36.63
CA ILE A 400 5.16 -4.36 -36.72
C ILE A 400 6.46 -3.75 -36.20
N PRO A 401 6.91 -2.61 -36.75
CA PRO A 401 8.23 -2.05 -36.47
C PRO A 401 8.35 -1.39 -35.10
N SER A 402 7.25 -1.18 -34.38
CA SER A 402 7.21 -0.52 -33.09
C SER A 402 6.20 -1.17 -32.16
N ARG A 403 6.26 -0.83 -30.88
CA ARG A 403 5.28 -1.28 -29.88
C ARG A 403 4.13 -0.30 -29.66
N ARG A 404 4.09 0.78 -30.43
CA ARG A 404 2.98 1.73 -30.46
C ARG A 404 2.05 1.42 -31.63
N VAL A 405 0.75 1.37 -31.36
CA VAL A 405 -0.29 1.10 -32.36
C VAL A 405 -1.37 2.18 -32.33
N ALA A 406 -1.91 2.48 -33.50
CA ALA A 406 -3.17 3.21 -33.63
C ALA A 406 -4.34 2.24 -33.47
N VAL A 407 -5.47 2.71 -32.94
CA VAL A 407 -6.61 1.89 -32.60
C VAL A 407 -7.80 2.26 -33.46
N GLY A 408 -8.33 1.28 -34.20
CA GLY A 408 -9.61 1.32 -34.89
C GLY A 408 -10.62 0.38 -34.24
N ASP A 409 -11.85 0.34 -34.75
CA ASP A 409 -12.91 -0.49 -34.20
C ASP A 409 -12.57 -1.98 -34.27
N ASP A 410 -12.11 -2.42 -35.45
CA ASP A 410 -11.82 -3.83 -35.79
C ASP A 410 -10.35 -4.09 -36.12
N LEU A 411 -9.45 -3.17 -35.79
CA LEU A 411 -8.04 -3.32 -36.10
C LEU A 411 -7.11 -2.51 -35.15
N LEU A 412 -5.87 -3.00 -35.06
CA LEU A 412 -4.74 -2.24 -34.56
C LEU A 412 -3.79 -1.98 -35.73
N THR A 413 -3.35 -0.74 -35.92
CA THR A 413 -2.46 -0.37 -37.02
C THR A 413 -1.08 0.01 -36.47
N GLY A 414 -0.05 -0.66 -36.95
CA GLY A 414 1.35 -0.33 -36.69
C GLY A 414 1.75 1.02 -37.29
N THR A 415 2.89 1.56 -36.85
CA THR A 415 3.41 2.84 -37.35
C THR A 415 3.81 2.82 -38.84
N ASP A 416 3.98 1.65 -39.42
CA ASP A 416 4.24 1.43 -40.85
C ASP A 416 2.96 1.18 -41.70
N GLY A 417 1.79 1.26 -41.06
CA GLY A 417 0.51 0.96 -41.72
C GLY A 417 0.14 -0.52 -41.74
N THR A 418 0.91 -1.40 -41.07
CA THR A 418 0.55 -2.83 -40.97
C THR A 418 -0.63 -2.99 -40.03
N ASP A 419 -1.71 -3.59 -40.54
CA ASP A 419 -2.93 -3.85 -39.80
C ASP A 419 -2.91 -5.22 -39.11
N ILE A 420 -3.35 -5.25 -37.87
CA ILE A 420 -3.67 -6.44 -37.09
C ILE A 420 -5.20 -6.48 -36.96
N PRO A 421 -5.89 -7.38 -37.65
CA PRO A 421 -7.33 -7.53 -37.52
C PRO A 421 -7.71 -7.91 -36.09
N MET A 422 -8.79 -7.34 -35.58
CA MET A 422 -9.31 -7.59 -34.24
C MET A 422 -10.79 -7.97 -34.31
N VAL A 423 -11.19 -8.97 -33.55
CA VAL A 423 -12.59 -9.37 -33.38
C VAL A 423 -13.06 -9.20 -31.94
N PRO A 424 -14.33 -8.95 -31.69
CA PRO A 424 -14.85 -8.93 -30.32
C PRO A 424 -14.74 -10.32 -29.68
N PHE A 425 -14.71 -10.37 -28.34
CA PHE A 425 -14.75 -11.63 -27.60
C PHE A 425 -15.95 -12.49 -28.03
N GLY A 426 -15.75 -13.79 -28.20
CA GLY A 426 -16.74 -14.73 -28.75
C GLY A 426 -16.76 -14.80 -30.27
N GLY A 427 -16.07 -13.92 -30.99
CA GLY A 427 -15.85 -14.03 -32.43
C GLY A 427 -14.82 -15.10 -32.78
N GLN A 428 -14.88 -15.62 -34.02
CA GLN A 428 -13.89 -16.58 -34.50
C GLN A 428 -12.57 -15.87 -34.81
N PRO A 429 -11.47 -16.15 -34.09
CA PRO A 429 -10.24 -15.38 -34.25
C PRO A 429 -9.60 -15.56 -35.64
N SER A 430 -9.67 -16.73 -36.27
CA SER A 430 -9.12 -17.01 -37.64
C SER A 430 -7.82 -16.26 -37.95
N GLY A 431 -6.92 -16.16 -36.98
CA GLY A 431 -5.67 -15.39 -37.07
C GLY A 431 -5.78 -13.91 -36.68
N ALA A 432 -6.95 -13.41 -36.29
CA ALA A 432 -7.13 -12.06 -35.73
C ALA A 432 -6.86 -12.03 -34.20
N GLY A 433 -6.51 -10.87 -33.67
CA GLY A 433 -6.52 -10.64 -32.24
C GLY A 433 -7.96 -10.52 -31.69
N VAL A 434 -8.12 -10.61 -30.38
CA VAL A 434 -9.43 -10.55 -29.72
C VAL A 434 -9.50 -9.35 -28.79
N TRP A 435 -10.58 -8.57 -28.90
CA TRP A 435 -10.89 -7.49 -27.96
C TRP A 435 -11.48 -8.03 -26.68
N ILE A 436 -10.95 -7.56 -25.54
CA ILE A 436 -11.54 -7.75 -24.22
C ILE A 436 -11.76 -6.38 -23.60
N ASP A 437 -12.98 -6.14 -23.13
CA ASP A 437 -13.32 -4.90 -22.43
C ASP A 437 -13.02 -5.07 -20.94
N ALA A 438 -12.08 -4.29 -20.42
CA ALA A 438 -11.77 -4.29 -19.01
C ALA A 438 -12.91 -3.63 -18.20
N PRO A 439 -13.18 -4.09 -16.97
CA PRO A 439 -14.19 -3.48 -16.13
C PRO A 439 -13.71 -2.13 -15.54
N ASP A 440 -14.66 -1.31 -15.07
CA ASP A 440 -14.35 -0.05 -14.38
C ASP A 440 -13.77 -0.29 -12.98
N ARG A 441 -14.07 -1.43 -12.37
CA ARG A 441 -13.63 -1.81 -11.03
C ARG A 441 -13.14 -3.26 -10.99
N GLU A 442 -12.30 -3.55 -10.01
CA GLU A 442 -11.67 -4.86 -9.87
C GLU A 442 -12.66 -5.99 -9.56
N GLU A 443 -13.83 -5.69 -8.98
CA GLU A 443 -14.88 -6.69 -8.75
C GLU A 443 -15.38 -7.33 -10.06
N GLY A 444 -15.24 -6.64 -11.19
CA GLY A 444 -15.56 -7.17 -12.52
C GLY A 444 -14.45 -7.99 -13.18
N LEU A 445 -13.25 -8.04 -12.60
CA LEU A 445 -12.10 -8.75 -13.19
C LEU A 445 -12.35 -10.24 -13.45
N PRO A 446 -12.99 -11.02 -12.57
CA PRO A 446 -13.13 -12.46 -12.80
C PRO A 446 -13.69 -12.80 -14.18
N LEU A 447 -14.71 -12.06 -14.64
CA LEU A 447 -15.27 -12.27 -15.98
C LEU A 447 -14.27 -11.97 -17.10
N ALA A 448 -13.52 -10.87 -17.00
CA ALA A 448 -12.52 -10.50 -18.01
C ALA A 448 -11.34 -11.48 -18.03
N LEU A 449 -10.93 -12.00 -16.87
CA LEU A 449 -9.86 -13.01 -16.76
C LEU A 449 -10.30 -14.36 -17.36
N ASP A 450 -11.55 -14.77 -17.17
CA ASP A 450 -12.12 -15.95 -17.83
C ASP A 450 -12.12 -15.77 -19.36
N GLN A 451 -12.48 -14.58 -19.86
CA GLN A 451 -12.41 -14.26 -21.29
C GLN A 451 -10.98 -14.33 -21.84
N VAL A 452 -9.98 -13.89 -21.05
CA VAL A 452 -8.55 -14.04 -21.42
C VAL A 452 -8.19 -15.51 -21.58
N ARG A 453 -8.56 -16.36 -20.61
CA ARG A 453 -8.28 -17.80 -20.65
C ARG A 453 -8.89 -18.44 -21.88
N GLU A 454 -10.19 -18.21 -22.14
CA GLU A 454 -10.88 -18.74 -23.32
C GLU A 454 -10.23 -18.26 -24.64
N THR A 455 -9.79 -16.99 -24.66
CA THR A 455 -9.09 -16.42 -25.82
C THR A 455 -7.74 -17.11 -26.04
N ALA A 456 -6.97 -17.39 -24.99
CA ALA A 456 -5.72 -18.13 -25.09
C ALA A 456 -5.93 -19.56 -25.61
N GLU A 457 -6.96 -20.25 -25.10
CA GLU A 457 -7.34 -21.60 -25.54
C GLU A 457 -7.79 -21.63 -27.03
N SER A 458 -8.37 -20.54 -27.54
CA SER A 458 -8.79 -20.43 -28.95
C SER A 458 -7.63 -20.30 -29.92
N GLY A 459 -6.40 -20.11 -29.46
CA GLY A 459 -5.22 -19.89 -30.26
C GLY A 459 -5.15 -18.50 -30.92
N ALA A 460 -5.83 -17.50 -30.36
CA ALA A 460 -5.71 -16.12 -30.79
C ALA A 460 -4.24 -15.62 -30.65
N PRO A 461 -3.72 -14.85 -31.63
CA PRO A 461 -2.33 -14.40 -31.61
C PRO A 461 -2.06 -13.23 -30.64
N LEU A 462 -3.11 -12.54 -30.20
CA LEU A 462 -3.03 -11.31 -29.43
C LEU A 462 -4.36 -10.99 -28.72
N VAL A 463 -4.28 -10.42 -27.54
CA VAL A 463 -5.41 -9.76 -26.87
C VAL A 463 -5.25 -8.25 -26.91
N GLY A 464 -6.30 -7.53 -27.32
CA GLY A 464 -6.43 -6.09 -27.16
C GLY A 464 -7.33 -5.76 -25.97
N VAL A 465 -6.79 -5.09 -24.94
CA VAL A 465 -7.53 -4.74 -23.72
C VAL A 465 -7.91 -3.26 -23.76
N ARG A 466 -9.20 -2.98 -23.79
CA ARG A 466 -9.76 -1.62 -23.86
C ARG A 466 -10.86 -1.39 -22.83
N GLY A 467 -11.46 -0.21 -22.80
CA GLY A 467 -12.52 0.12 -21.83
C GLY A 467 -12.02 0.23 -20.38
N GLY A 468 -12.92 0.37 -19.44
CA GLY A 468 -12.66 0.41 -18.01
C GLY A 468 -11.62 1.43 -17.53
N THR A 469 -11.14 1.26 -16.31
CA THR A 469 -10.06 2.09 -15.74
C THR A 469 -8.68 1.47 -15.99
N THR A 470 -7.63 2.24 -15.76
CA THR A 470 -6.23 1.83 -16.08
C THR A 470 -5.81 0.57 -15.32
N LEU A 471 -6.09 0.46 -14.02
CA LEU A 471 -5.66 -0.71 -13.24
C LEU A 471 -6.28 -2.01 -13.73
N PRO A 472 -7.62 -2.15 -13.87
CA PRO A 472 -8.21 -3.35 -14.46
C PRO A 472 -7.69 -3.68 -15.86
N ARG A 473 -7.49 -2.69 -16.74
CA ARG A 473 -6.89 -2.94 -18.07
C ARG A 473 -5.52 -3.58 -17.98
N VAL A 474 -4.67 -3.05 -17.09
CA VAL A 474 -3.32 -3.59 -16.89
C VAL A 474 -3.38 -5.00 -16.32
N LEU A 475 -4.26 -5.28 -15.33
CA LEU A 475 -4.40 -6.61 -14.74
C LEU A 475 -4.90 -7.66 -15.74
N VAL A 476 -5.83 -7.28 -16.64
CA VAL A 476 -6.28 -8.17 -17.72
C VAL A 476 -5.16 -8.46 -18.73
N ALA A 477 -4.34 -7.45 -19.05
CA ALA A 477 -3.19 -7.64 -19.93
C ALA A 477 -2.07 -8.49 -19.27
N GLU A 478 -1.81 -8.29 -17.97
CA GLU A 478 -0.89 -9.11 -17.21
C GLU A 478 -1.35 -10.57 -17.13
N GLU A 479 -2.66 -10.82 -16.97
CA GLU A 479 -3.21 -12.19 -17.06
C GLU A 479 -2.89 -12.84 -18.39
N ALA A 480 -3.18 -12.18 -19.50
CA ALA A 480 -2.90 -12.71 -20.83
C ALA A 480 -1.41 -13.05 -20.99
N ARG A 481 -0.54 -12.12 -20.62
CA ARG A 481 0.90 -12.26 -20.81
C ARG A 481 1.55 -13.26 -19.85
N LEU A 482 1.28 -13.11 -18.56
CA LEU A 482 2.04 -13.79 -17.51
C LEU A 482 1.43 -15.15 -17.12
N ALA A 483 0.11 -15.34 -17.27
CA ALA A 483 -0.53 -16.62 -17.02
C ALA A 483 -0.64 -17.51 -18.25
N HIS A 484 -0.84 -16.91 -19.44
CA HIS A 484 -1.17 -17.65 -20.64
C HIS A 484 -0.12 -17.50 -21.78
N GLY A 485 0.91 -16.66 -21.62
CA GLY A 485 1.91 -16.38 -22.66
C GLY A 485 1.32 -15.72 -23.91
N LEU A 486 0.11 -15.17 -23.80
CA LEU A 486 -0.61 -14.53 -24.90
C LEU A 486 -0.23 -13.05 -24.97
N PRO A 487 0.35 -12.54 -26.07
CA PRO A 487 0.68 -11.14 -26.21
C PRO A 487 -0.51 -10.22 -25.96
N ALA A 488 -0.28 -9.07 -25.31
CA ALA A 488 -1.32 -8.14 -24.95
C ALA A 488 -1.03 -6.70 -25.38
N ALA A 489 -2.04 -6.06 -26.00
CA ALA A 489 -2.08 -4.63 -26.26
C ALA A 489 -2.95 -3.92 -25.22
N VAL A 490 -2.40 -2.92 -24.54
CA VAL A 490 -3.15 -2.08 -23.58
C VAL A 490 -3.57 -0.78 -24.25
N ILE A 491 -4.88 -0.51 -24.28
CA ILE A 491 -5.44 0.62 -25.02
C ILE A 491 -5.88 1.72 -24.05
N GLY A 492 -5.36 2.92 -24.25
CA GLY A 492 -5.71 4.09 -23.44
C GLY A 492 -4.93 5.33 -23.86
N ALA A 493 -5.31 6.48 -23.34
CA ALA A 493 -4.58 7.74 -23.55
C ALA A 493 -3.32 7.75 -22.65
N TYR A 494 -2.24 7.14 -23.11
CA TYR A 494 -0.97 7.07 -22.39
C TYR A 494 0.05 8.02 -23.01
N ASP A 495 0.72 8.83 -22.17
CA ASP A 495 1.94 9.53 -22.56
C ASP A 495 3.10 8.53 -22.78
N ASP A 496 4.19 9.02 -23.33
CA ASP A 496 5.35 8.19 -23.67
C ASP A 496 5.99 7.56 -22.44
N ASP A 497 5.97 8.24 -21.30
CA ASP A 497 6.53 7.74 -20.04
C ASP A 497 5.70 6.57 -19.50
N THR A 498 4.38 6.71 -19.45
CA THR A 498 3.47 5.64 -19.03
C THR A 498 3.52 4.46 -19.98
N ALA A 499 3.49 4.72 -21.28
CA ALA A 499 3.60 3.67 -22.32
C ALA A 499 4.93 2.90 -22.20
N THR A 500 6.05 3.60 -22.03
CA THR A 500 7.37 3.00 -21.81
C THR A 500 7.38 2.17 -20.51
N THR A 501 6.76 2.69 -19.45
CA THR A 501 6.65 1.98 -18.16
C THR A 501 5.92 0.65 -18.32
N LEU A 502 4.80 0.60 -19.05
CA LEU A 502 4.02 -0.61 -19.29
C LEU A 502 4.84 -1.67 -20.06
N LEU A 503 5.64 -1.26 -21.04
CA LEU A 503 6.48 -2.16 -21.81
C LEU A 503 7.66 -2.69 -20.99
N LEU A 504 8.45 -1.81 -20.39
CA LEU A 504 9.63 -2.19 -19.60
C LEU A 504 9.28 -3.09 -18.41
N SER A 505 8.18 -2.78 -17.75
CA SER A 505 7.70 -3.58 -16.62
C SER A 505 7.10 -4.92 -17.03
N GLY A 506 6.95 -5.19 -18.31
CA GLY A 506 6.35 -6.43 -18.79
C GLY A 506 4.82 -6.49 -18.63
N ARG A 507 4.14 -5.37 -18.42
CA ARG A 507 2.68 -5.30 -18.29
C ARG A 507 1.94 -5.32 -19.62
N ALA A 508 2.62 -4.92 -20.70
CA ALA A 508 2.07 -4.93 -22.05
C ALA A 508 3.13 -5.31 -23.08
N ASP A 509 2.72 -5.80 -24.25
CA ASP A 509 3.57 -5.97 -25.43
C ASP A 509 3.38 -4.84 -26.42
N LEU A 510 2.19 -4.30 -26.49
CA LEU A 510 1.81 -3.17 -27.32
C LEU A 510 1.04 -2.14 -26.48
N VAL A 511 1.17 -0.89 -26.85
CA VAL A 511 0.42 0.22 -26.25
C VAL A 511 -0.26 1.01 -27.36
N GLY A 512 -1.55 1.28 -27.19
CA GLY A 512 -2.35 2.02 -28.17
C GLY A 512 -3.16 3.12 -27.55
N GLY A 513 -3.40 4.19 -28.33
CA GLY A 513 -4.30 5.27 -27.96
C GLY A 513 -5.30 5.53 -29.07
N THR A 514 -6.53 5.92 -28.73
CA THR A 514 -7.44 6.54 -29.68
C THR A 514 -6.86 7.91 -30.06
N LYS A 515 -6.78 8.16 -31.36
CA LYS A 515 -6.38 9.46 -31.90
C LYS A 515 -7.28 10.59 -31.40
#